data_3028ab654f057295710907ef2c1f0d88
#
_entry.id   3028ab654f057295710907ef2c1f0d88
#
_cell.length_a   1.000
_cell.length_b   1.000
_cell.length_c   1.000
_cell.angle_alpha   90.00
_cell.angle_beta   90.00
_cell.angle_gamma   90.00
#
_symmetry.space_group_name_H-M   'P 1'
#
loop_
_entity.id
_entity.type
_entity.pdbx_description
1 polymer ?
#
loop_
_entity_poly.entity_id
_entity_poly.type
_entity_poly.pdbx_seq_one_letter_code
_entity_poly.pdbx_strand_id
1 'polypeptide(L)'
;RDLRMSRGLGDVYKRQTLQSGFKPADAEQRDQSWLDTYAMVRDMLVDFPDYMPNTYLQYYYYPEYKRAKLNPEFTRANEVMNGREKRVFEECRAIVKRGSMGNSNVVHNDAHGEMIVEIAESIAFNENRIYIVIVQNNGLISNLDDDIMVEVAANLGINGPRPFGVGKIGTFYKGLIEQQFAYERLTVEAWFEGSYAKALQALTLNRTVVDAKKARKILDALIEANKDYWPVLK
;
A
#
# COMPACT_ATOMS: atom_id res chain seq x y z
N ARG A 1 4.38 4.86 -10.03
CA ARG A 1 5.69 4.49 -10.59
C ARG A 1 6.55 5.72 -10.48
N ASP A 2 7.75 5.66 -10.01
CA ASP A 2 8.64 6.77 -9.66
C ASP A 2 8.12 7.74 -8.58
N LEU A 3 7.49 7.21 -7.55
CA LEU A 3 7.49 7.83 -6.24
C LEU A 3 8.79 7.47 -5.49
N ARG A 4 9.85 7.16 -6.24
CA ARG A 4 11.20 7.11 -5.67
C ARG A 4 11.46 8.50 -5.12
N MET A 5 11.64 8.56 -3.82
CA MET A 5 11.90 9.76 -3.08
C MET A 5 12.99 10.58 -3.77
N SER A 6 12.59 11.57 -4.54
CA SER A 6 13.51 12.60 -4.94
C SER A 6 13.75 13.50 -3.73
N ARG A 7 14.98 13.72 -3.43
CA ARG A 7 15.40 14.50 -2.27
C ARG A 7 15.54 15.97 -2.70
N GLY A 8 14.83 16.86 -1.99
CA GLY A 8 15.04 18.30 -2.13
C GLY A 8 14.21 18.99 -3.23
N LEU A 9 14.83 19.92 -3.97
CA LEU A 9 14.17 20.77 -4.97
C LEU A 9 13.36 20.01 -6.03
N GLY A 10 13.74 18.79 -6.37
CA GLY A 10 13.01 17.95 -7.30
C GLY A 10 11.62 17.55 -6.81
N ASP A 11 11.43 17.35 -5.51
CA ASP A 11 10.13 17.00 -4.92
C ASP A 11 9.21 18.19 -4.86
N VAL A 12 9.73 19.35 -4.54
CA VAL A 12 8.97 20.61 -4.58
C VAL A 12 8.47 20.89 -5.99
N TYR A 13 9.32 20.71 -6.99
CA TYR A 13 8.95 20.90 -8.40
C TYR A 13 7.90 19.88 -8.86
N LYS A 14 8.08 18.60 -8.54
CA LYS A 14 7.11 17.55 -8.87
C LYS A 14 5.76 17.82 -8.19
N ARG A 15 5.78 18.23 -6.92
CA ARG A 15 4.56 18.60 -6.19
C ARG A 15 3.84 19.76 -6.87
N GLN A 16 4.52 20.85 -7.17
CA GLN A 16 3.93 22.01 -7.85
C GLN A 16 3.37 21.64 -9.22
N THR A 17 4.08 20.82 -10.00
CA THR A 17 3.63 20.32 -11.28
C THR A 17 2.36 19.48 -11.16
N LEU A 18 2.27 18.60 -10.17
CA LEU A 18 1.07 17.80 -9.91
C LEU A 18 -0.11 18.66 -9.44
N GLN A 19 0.13 19.61 -8.54
CA GLN A 19 -0.89 20.54 -8.04
C GLN A 19 -1.45 21.44 -9.16
N SER A 20 -0.63 21.82 -10.14
CA SER A 20 -1.07 22.63 -11.28
C SER A 20 -1.95 21.87 -12.28
N GLY A 21 -2.22 20.59 -12.05
CA GLY A 21 -3.05 19.77 -12.93
C GLY A 21 -2.31 19.23 -14.15
N PHE A 22 -0.98 19.16 -14.10
CA PHE A 22 -0.16 18.54 -15.17
C PHE A 22 -0.62 17.11 -15.42
N LYS A 23 -0.83 16.77 -16.69
CA LYS A 23 -1.07 15.40 -17.13
C LYS A 23 0.23 14.83 -17.70
N PRO A 24 0.59 13.59 -17.35
CA PRO A 24 1.74 12.95 -18.00
C PRO A 24 1.51 12.83 -19.51
N ALA A 25 2.60 12.84 -20.29
CA ALA A 25 2.54 12.77 -21.74
C ALA A 25 1.82 11.51 -22.28
N ASP A 26 1.79 10.44 -21.48
CA ASP A 26 1.12 9.17 -21.79
C ASP A 26 -0.30 9.06 -21.19
N ALA A 27 -0.88 10.15 -20.69
CA ALA A 27 -2.19 10.15 -20.06
C ALA A 27 -3.30 9.58 -20.96
N GLU A 28 -3.23 9.81 -22.26
CA GLU A 28 -4.20 9.30 -23.24
C GLU A 28 -4.12 7.77 -23.42
N GLN A 29 -3.00 7.17 -23.05
CA GLN A 29 -2.76 5.71 -23.11
C GLN A 29 -3.12 4.99 -21.81
N ARG A 30 -3.52 5.73 -20.76
CA ARG A 30 -3.86 5.19 -19.45
C ARG A 30 -5.34 4.88 -19.33
N ASP A 31 -5.64 3.82 -18.59
CA ASP A 31 -7.03 3.53 -18.24
C ASP A 31 -7.63 4.59 -17.30
N GLN A 32 -8.96 4.64 -17.26
CA GLN A 32 -9.71 5.63 -16.46
C GLN A 32 -9.42 5.49 -14.95
N SER A 33 -9.21 4.28 -14.45
CA SER A 33 -8.88 4.03 -13.04
C SER A 33 -7.54 4.67 -12.65
N TRP A 34 -6.58 4.63 -13.57
CA TRP A 34 -5.29 5.27 -13.37
C TRP A 34 -5.41 6.80 -13.35
N LEU A 35 -6.19 7.36 -14.28
CA LEU A 35 -6.45 8.81 -14.34
C LEU A 35 -7.18 9.30 -13.09
N ASP A 36 -8.16 8.54 -12.61
CA ASP A 36 -8.86 8.84 -11.35
C ASP A 36 -7.91 8.82 -10.14
N THR A 37 -7.03 7.84 -10.07
CA THR A 37 -6.00 7.78 -9.02
C THR A 37 -5.06 8.98 -9.09
N TYR A 38 -4.69 9.41 -10.29
CA TYR A 38 -3.83 10.57 -10.48
C TYR A 38 -4.51 11.87 -10.03
N ALA A 39 -5.79 12.03 -10.36
CA ALA A 39 -6.60 13.16 -9.89
C ALA A 39 -6.70 13.19 -8.36
N MET A 40 -6.89 12.02 -7.72
CA MET A 40 -6.92 11.91 -6.26
C MET A 40 -5.59 12.27 -5.60
N VAL A 41 -4.45 11.89 -6.20
CA VAL A 41 -3.13 12.32 -5.70
C VAL A 41 -2.98 13.83 -5.75
N ARG A 42 -3.46 14.46 -6.81
CA ARG A 42 -3.48 15.93 -6.91
C ARG A 42 -4.31 16.55 -5.79
N ASP A 43 -5.52 16.05 -5.56
CA ASP A 43 -6.41 16.57 -4.52
C ASP A 43 -5.77 16.36 -3.12
N MET A 44 -5.15 15.21 -2.86
CA MET A 44 -4.39 14.98 -1.63
C MET A 44 -3.23 15.97 -1.43
N LEU A 45 -2.52 16.35 -2.50
CA LEU A 45 -1.43 17.34 -2.42
C LEU A 45 -1.93 18.76 -2.17
N VAL A 46 -3.15 19.07 -2.59
CA VAL A 46 -3.80 20.36 -2.30
C VAL A 46 -4.31 20.39 -0.85
N ASP A 47 -5.01 19.34 -0.42
CA ASP A 47 -5.66 19.30 0.89
C ASP A 47 -4.64 19.01 2.03
N PHE A 48 -3.59 18.27 1.74
CA PHE A 48 -2.58 17.81 2.71
C PHE A 48 -1.16 18.08 2.18
N PRO A 49 -0.70 19.33 2.12
CA PRO A 49 0.50 19.73 1.38
C PRO A 49 1.83 19.38 2.07
N ASP A 50 1.83 18.91 3.32
CA ASP A 50 3.04 18.73 4.12
C ASP A 50 3.95 17.61 3.59
N TYR A 51 3.36 16.54 3.04
CA TYR A 51 4.07 15.35 2.56
C TYR A 51 3.60 14.91 1.19
N MET A 52 4.46 14.19 0.48
CA MET A 52 4.09 13.52 -0.76
C MET A 52 3.25 12.28 -0.43
N PRO A 53 1.97 12.22 -0.84
CA PRO A 53 1.12 11.09 -0.50
C PRO A 53 1.44 9.84 -1.31
N ASN A 54 1.32 8.68 -0.68
CA ASN A 54 1.18 7.42 -1.40
C ASN A 54 -0.23 7.34 -2.01
N THR A 55 -0.36 6.72 -3.18
CA THR A 55 -1.65 6.58 -3.88
C THR A 55 -2.71 5.83 -3.08
N TYR A 56 -2.32 4.92 -2.19
CA TYR A 56 -3.25 4.19 -1.31
C TYR A 56 -3.89 5.07 -0.23
N LEU A 57 -3.31 6.23 0.11
CA LEU A 57 -3.90 7.17 1.07
C LEU A 57 -5.27 7.69 0.62
N GLN A 58 -5.62 7.61 -0.66
CA GLN A 58 -6.95 7.92 -1.16
C GLN A 58 -8.07 7.13 -0.43
N TYR A 59 -7.81 5.90 0.01
CA TYR A 59 -8.77 5.09 0.77
C TYR A 59 -8.93 5.56 2.22
N TYR A 60 -7.94 6.25 2.75
CA TYR A 60 -7.93 6.76 4.11
C TYR A 60 -8.39 8.22 4.21
N TYR A 61 -8.12 9.04 3.19
CA TYR A 61 -8.51 10.43 3.17
C TYR A 61 -9.93 10.62 2.61
N TYR A 62 -10.31 9.84 1.60
CA TYR A 62 -11.59 9.97 0.91
C TYR A 62 -12.36 8.62 0.85
N PRO A 63 -12.59 7.95 2.00
CA PRO A 63 -13.17 6.60 2.01
C PRO A 63 -14.57 6.53 1.39
N GLU A 64 -15.44 7.51 1.65
CA GLU A 64 -16.80 7.58 1.08
C GLU A 64 -16.77 7.73 -0.44
N TYR A 65 -15.94 8.63 -0.95
CA TYR A 65 -15.78 8.85 -2.38
C TYR A 65 -15.28 7.59 -3.10
N LYS A 66 -14.28 6.93 -2.51
CA LYS A 66 -13.75 5.68 -3.08
C LYS A 66 -14.76 4.55 -3.02
N ARG A 67 -15.45 4.40 -1.90
CA ARG A 67 -16.48 3.38 -1.73
C ARG A 67 -17.61 3.54 -2.75
N ALA A 68 -18.06 4.77 -2.99
CA ALA A 68 -19.14 5.06 -3.95
C ALA A 68 -18.78 4.69 -5.40
N LYS A 69 -17.48 4.62 -5.74
CA LYS A 69 -16.99 4.24 -7.07
C LYS A 69 -16.69 2.75 -7.23
N LEU A 70 -16.72 1.97 -6.16
CA LEU A 70 -16.48 0.53 -6.23
C LEU A 70 -17.72 -0.20 -6.75
N ASN A 71 -17.48 -1.17 -7.63
CA ASN A 71 -18.52 -2.09 -8.05
C ASN A 71 -18.53 -3.32 -7.12
N PRO A 72 -19.57 -3.51 -6.28
CA PRO A 72 -19.63 -4.66 -5.38
C PRO A 72 -19.81 -6.00 -6.11
N GLU A 73 -20.36 -5.99 -7.33
CA GLU A 73 -20.58 -7.19 -8.15
C GLU A 73 -19.32 -7.62 -8.91
N PHE A 74 -18.36 -6.70 -9.06
CA PHE A 74 -17.10 -6.99 -9.74
C PHE A 74 -15.94 -6.26 -9.03
N THR A 75 -15.42 -6.92 -8.00
CA THR A 75 -14.32 -6.42 -7.18
C THR A 75 -12.95 -6.65 -7.83
N ARG A 76 -11.90 -6.08 -7.28
CA ARG A 76 -10.52 -6.37 -7.69
C ARG A 76 -10.18 -7.86 -7.58
N ALA A 77 -10.73 -8.57 -6.61
CA ALA A 77 -10.57 -10.01 -6.48
C ALA A 77 -11.16 -10.75 -7.69
N ASN A 78 -12.36 -10.37 -8.13
CA ASN A 78 -12.98 -10.95 -9.33
C ASN A 78 -12.12 -10.69 -10.58
N GLU A 79 -11.59 -9.50 -10.75
CA GLU A 79 -10.69 -9.15 -11.86
C GLU A 79 -9.44 -10.05 -11.90
N VAL A 80 -8.82 -10.31 -10.73
CA VAL A 80 -7.65 -11.17 -10.64
C VAL A 80 -8.01 -12.63 -10.90
N MET A 81 -9.09 -13.14 -10.30
CA MET A 81 -9.51 -14.53 -10.40
C MET A 81 -10.05 -14.89 -11.80
N ASN A 82 -10.79 -13.98 -12.45
CA ASN A 82 -11.53 -14.27 -13.67
C ASN A 82 -10.70 -14.25 -14.97
N GLY A 83 -9.41 -14.40 -14.91
CA GLY A 83 -8.64 -14.56 -16.14
C GLY A 83 -7.18 -14.16 -16.09
N ARG A 84 -6.71 -13.52 -15.02
CA ARG A 84 -5.31 -13.11 -14.93
C ARG A 84 -4.38 -14.32 -14.90
N GLU A 85 -4.70 -15.30 -14.08
CA GLU A 85 -3.92 -16.54 -13.97
C GLU A 85 -3.81 -17.27 -15.30
N LYS A 86 -4.96 -17.56 -15.92
CA LYS A 86 -5.01 -18.23 -17.22
C LYS A 86 -4.18 -17.50 -18.27
N ARG A 87 -4.36 -16.19 -18.40
CA ARG A 87 -3.66 -15.35 -19.37
C ARG A 87 -2.16 -15.33 -19.13
N VAL A 88 -1.71 -15.26 -17.86
CA VAL A 88 -0.28 -15.29 -17.53
C VAL A 88 0.34 -16.64 -17.89
N PHE A 89 -0.29 -17.75 -17.51
CA PHE A 89 0.23 -19.09 -17.83
C PHE A 89 0.24 -19.40 -19.34
N GLU A 90 -0.76 -18.95 -20.08
CA GLU A 90 -0.79 -19.09 -21.54
C GLU A 90 0.37 -18.33 -22.19
N GLU A 91 0.63 -17.09 -21.76
CA GLU A 91 1.75 -16.31 -22.25
C GLU A 91 3.11 -16.90 -21.85
N CYS A 92 3.26 -17.37 -20.62
CA CYS A 92 4.49 -18.05 -20.18
C CYS A 92 4.79 -19.28 -21.05
N ARG A 93 3.80 -20.10 -21.36
CA ARG A 93 3.95 -21.25 -22.28
C ARG A 93 4.35 -20.81 -23.69
N ALA A 94 3.77 -19.69 -24.17
CA ALA A 94 4.11 -19.15 -25.48
C ALA A 94 5.56 -18.62 -25.50
N ILE A 95 6.01 -17.93 -24.43
CA ILE A 95 7.39 -17.47 -24.26
C ILE A 95 8.37 -18.65 -24.29
N VAL A 96 8.10 -19.70 -23.51
CA VAL A 96 8.94 -20.91 -23.50
C VAL A 96 9.01 -21.55 -24.88
N LYS A 97 7.87 -21.67 -25.57
CA LYS A 97 7.81 -22.27 -26.92
C LYS A 97 8.61 -21.48 -27.98
N ARG A 98 8.57 -20.13 -27.92
CA ARG A 98 9.31 -19.29 -28.90
C ARG A 98 10.75 -18.99 -28.48
N GLY A 99 11.14 -19.31 -27.23
CA GLY A 99 12.50 -19.12 -26.71
C GLY A 99 12.88 -17.67 -26.45
N SER A 100 11.91 -16.74 -26.40
CA SER A 100 12.18 -15.33 -26.13
C SER A 100 10.96 -14.62 -25.53
N MET A 101 11.20 -13.58 -24.73
CA MET A 101 10.13 -12.74 -24.16
C MET A 101 9.32 -12.01 -25.26
N GLY A 102 9.97 -11.56 -26.31
CA GLY A 102 9.34 -10.72 -27.33
C GLY A 102 8.72 -9.47 -26.70
N ASN A 103 7.66 -8.96 -27.34
CA ASN A 103 6.89 -7.80 -26.86
C ASN A 103 5.64 -8.26 -26.11
N SER A 104 5.82 -9.05 -25.04
CA SER A 104 4.68 -9.50 -24.24
C SER A 104 4.06 -8.34 -23.45
N ASN A 105 2.74 -8.14 -23.61
CA ASN A 105 1.98 -7.19 -22.79
C ASN A 105 1.47 -7.81 -21.48
N VAL A 106 1.61 -9.12 -21.31
CA VAL A 106 1.14 -9.87 -20.15
C VAL A 106 2.24 -10.11 -19.14
N VAL A 107 3.41 -10.55 -19.66
CA VAL A 107 4.64 -10.76 -18.87
C VAL A 107 5.66 -9.76 -19.40
N HIS A 108 5.96 -8.77 -18.61
CA HIS A 108 6.97 -7.76 -18.92
C HIS A 108 7.79 -7.45 -17.67
N ASN A 109 9.01 -6.98 -17.90
CA ASN A 109 9.80 -6.47 -16.81
C ASN A 109 9.23 -5.12 -16.36
N ASP A 110 8.82 -5.05 -15.09
CA ASP A 110 8.30 -3.82 -14.50
C ASP A 110 9.20 -3.32 -13.36
N ALA A 111 8.91 -2.12 -12.88
CA ALA A 111 9.66 -1.49 -11.82
C ALA A 111 9.73 -2.33 -10.51
N HIS A 112 8.78 -3.24 -10.29
CA HIS A 112 8.81 -4.12 -9.11
C HIS A 112 9.86 -5.23 -9.28
N GLY A 113 9.94 -5.83 -10.48
CA GLY A 113 10.95 -6.85 -10.77
C GLY A 113 12.37 -6.26 -10.69
N GLU A 114 12.59 -5.09 -11.27
CA GLU A 114 13.87 -4.38 -11.18
C GLU A 114 14.24 -4.08 -9.72
N MET A 115 13.30 -3.53 -8.94
CA MET A 115 13.54 -3.21 -7.53
C MET A 115 13.89 -4.45 -6.70
N ILE A 116 13.23 -5.58 -6.93
CA ILE A 116 13.53 -6.84 -6.22
C ILE A 116 14.97 -7.29 -6.50
N VAL A 117 15.39 -7.24 -7.76
CA VAL A 117 16.77 -7.60 -8.15
C VAL A 117 17.77 -6.62 -7.55
N GLU A 118 17.54 -5.31 -7.66
CA GLU A 118 18.41 -4.27 -7.08
C GLU A 118 18.57 -4.42 -5.56
N ILE A 119 17.49 -4.77 -4.84
CA ILE A 119 17.54 -5.05 -3.40
C ILE A 119 18.41 -6.28 -3.13
N ALA A 120 18.20 -7.36 -3.88
CA ALA A 120 18.98 -8.57 -3.75
C ALA A 120 20.49 -8.32 -4.01
N GLU A 121 20.83 -7.56 -5.04
CA GLU A 121 22.20 -7.14 -5.35
C GLU A 121 22.80 -6.29 -4.23
N SER A 122 22.04 -5.30 -3.73
CA SER A 122 22.50 -4.42 -2.67
C SER A 122 22.87 -5.20 -1.39
N ILE A 123 22.11 -6.25 -1.08
CA ILE A 123 22.41 -7.15 0.05
C ILE A 123 23.59 -8.04 -0.28
N ALA A 124 23.57 -8.74 -1.42
CA ALA A 124 24.57 -9.74 -1.78
C ALA A 124 25.98 -9.15 -1.98
N PHE A 125 26.05 -7.96 -2.57
CA PHE A 125 27.31 -7.27 -2.88
C PHE A 125 27.64 -6.13 -1.89
N ASN A 126 26.84 -5.97 -0.83
CA ASN A 126 27.02 -4.95 0.21
C ASN A 126 27.11 -3.52 -0.35
N GLU A 127 26.27 -3.17 -1.33
CA GLU A 127 26.34 -1.89 -2.02
C GLU A 127 25.79 -0.73 -1.18
N ASN A 128 25.03 -1.02 -0.13
CA ASN A 128 24.44 -0.02 0.79
C ASN A 128 23.59 1.03 0.06
N ARG A 129 22.89 0.64 -0.98
CA ARG A 129 21.92 1.50 -1.68
C ARG A 129 20.78 1.87 -0.74
N ILE A 130 20.11 2.97 -1.05
CA ILE A 130 18.98 3.47 -0.23
C ILE A 130 17.67 2.97 -0.81
N TYR A 131 16.91 2.28 0.06
CA TYR A 131 15.55 1.84 -0.21
C TYR A 131 14.61 2.29 0.90
N ILE A 132 13.30 2.29 0.61
CA ILE A 132 12.27 2.38 1.62
C ILE A 132 12.02 0.96 2.12
N VAL A 133 12.09 0.78 3.44
CA VAL A 133 11.94 -0.53 4.09
C VAL A 133 11.00 -0.42 5.29
N ILE A 134 10.35 -1.52 5.62
CA ILE A 134 9.53 -1.63 6.83
C ILE A 134 10.40 -2.17 7.96
N VAL A 135 10.49 -1.41 9.05
CA VAL A 135 11.26 -1.74 10.24
C VAL A 135 10.51 -1.34 11.50
N GLN A 136 10.87 -1.91 12.63
CA GLN A 136 10.39 -1.44 13.92
C GLN A 136 10.84 0.01 14.17
N ASN A 137 9.96 0.84 14.73
CA ASN A 137 10.22 2.27 14.93
C ASN A 137 11.48 2.54 15.78
N ASN A 138 11.58 1.94 16.94
CA ASN A 138 12.74 2.11 17.85
C ASN A 138 13.24 3.56 17.91
N GLY A 139 12.32 4.54 17.97
CA GLY A 139 12.63 5.97 18.05
C GLY A 139 12.92 6.66 16.71
N LEU A 140 12.85 5.99 15.56
CA LEU A 140 13.08 6.60 14.24
C LEU A 140 12.09 7.74 13.96
N ILE A 141 10.81 7.52 14.27
CA ILE A 141 9.78 8.55 14.35
C ILE A 141 9.55 8.81 15.84
N SER A 142 10.14 9.86 16.37
CA SER A 142 10.34 10.08 17.81
C SER A 142 9.07 10.37 18.61
N ASN A 143 7.92 10.54 17.96
CA ASN A 143 6.61 10.74 18.57
C ASN A 143 5.59 9.63 18.26
N LEU A 144 6.07 8.46 17.84
CA LEU A 144 5.34 7.20 17.77
C LEU A 144 5.93 6.19 18.74
N ASP A 145 5.17 5.21 19.16
CA ASP A 145 5.63 4.12 20.03
C ASP A 145 6.72 3.29 19.35
N ASP A 146 7.66 2.78 20.14
CA ASP A 146 8.84 2.07 19.65
C ASP A 146 8.51 0.73 18.96
N ASP A 147 7.39 0.10 19.31
CA ASP A 147 6.96 -1.20 18.79
C ASP A 147 6.12 -1.11 17.48
N ILE A 148 5.82 0.10 17.02
CA ILE A 148 5.14 0.30 15.74
C ILE A 148 6.09 -0.07 14.59
N MET A 149 5.57 -0.79 13.59
CA MET A 149 6.27 -0.98 12.33
C MET A 149 6.09 0.25 11.44
N VAL A 150 7.20 0.81 10.97
CA VAL A 150 7.22 2.04 10.16
C VAL A 150 7.95 1.82 8.84
N GLU A 151 7.50 2.51 7.81
CA GLU A 151 8.13 2.50 6.49
C GLU A 151 9.04 3.74 6.38
N VAL A 152 10.35 3.50 6.34
CA VAL A 152 11.37 4.56 6.33
C VAL A 152 12.49 4.26 5.35
N ALA A 153 13.21 5.31 4.94
CA ALA A 153 14.41 5.15 4.13
C ALA A 153 15.55 4.54 4.95
N ALA A 154 16.27 3.59 4.34
CA ALA A 154 17.42 2.93 4.97
C ALA A 154 18.51 2.65 3.94
N ASN A 155 19.76 2.63 4.38
CA ASN A 155 20.83 1.96 3.63
C ASN A 155 20.66 0.45 3.80
N LEU A 156 20.66 -0.29 2.71
CA LEU A 156 20.48 -1.74 2.70
C LEU A 156 21.74 -2.44 2.21
N GLY A 157 22.38 -3.19 3.07
CA GLY A 157 23.59 -3.94 2.78
C GLY A 157 23.56 -5.32 3.43
N ILE A 158 24.71 -6.02 3.45
CA ILE A 158 24.83 -7.39 3.93
C ILE A 158 24.36 -7.61 5.38
N ASN A 159 24.43 -6.57 6.22
CA ASN A 159 23.99 -6.62 7.61
C ASN A 159 22.51 -6.21 7.79
N GLY A 160 21.74 -6.15 6.72
CA GLY A 160 20.37 -5.70 6.72
C GLY A 160 20.21 -4.17 6.68
N PRO A 161 19.02 -3.65 6.99
CA PRO A 161 18.72 -2.24 6.90
C PRO A 161 19.38 -1.41 8.01
N ARG A 162 19.90 -0.25 7.63
CA ARG A 162 20.32 0.82 8.54
C ARG A 162 19.40 2.02 8.31
N PRO A 163 18.28 2.13 9.04
CA PRO A 163 17.26 3.13 8.81
C PRO A 163 17.73 4.53 9.20
N PHE A 164 17.17 5.53 8.55
CA PHE A 164 17.40 6.93 8.89
C PHE A 164 16.33 7.41 9.87
N GLY A 165 16.75 8.14 10.90
CA GLY A 165 15.84 8.83 11.80
C GLY A 165 15.02 9.90 11.05
N VAL A 166 13.72 9.92 11.30
CA VAL A 166 12.76 10.86 10.69
C VAL A 166 12.53 12.06 11.61
N GLY A 167 12.64 11.85 12.94
CA GLY A 167 12.25 12.83 13.95
C GLY A 167 10.75 12.85 14.21
N LYS A 168 10.19 14.00 14.58
CA LYS A 168 8.74 14.14 14.84
C LYS A 168 7.97 14.34 13.55
N ILE A 169 6.84 13.64 13.42
CA ILE A 169 5.85 13.87 12.35
C ILE A 169 4.69 14.74 12.86
N GLY A 170 3.99 15.39 11.93
CA GLY A 170 2.81 16.21 12.23
C GLY A 170 1.68 15.41 12.88
N THR A 171 0.88 16.09 13.72
CA THR A 171 -0.20 15.47 14.53
C THR A 171 -1.21 14.71 13.68
N PHE A 172 -1.58 15.23 12.52
CA PHE A 172 -2.54 14.59 11.63
C PHE A 172 -2.04 13.21 11.18
N TYR A 173 -0.80 13.13 10.69
CA TYR A 173 -0.19 11.87 10.21
C TYR A 173 0.08 10.90 11.35
N LYS A 174 0.49 11.41 12.50
CA LYS A 174 0.61 10.62 13.73
C LYS A 174 -0.70 9.93 14.07
N GLY A 175 -1.81 10.67 14.10
CA GLY A 175 -3.12 10.12 14.41
C GLY A 175 -3.58 9.04 13.42
N LEU A 176 -3.28 9.21 12.12
CA LEU A 176 -3.58 8.20 11.10
C LEU A 176 -2.77 6.92 11.31
N ILE A 177 -1.48 7.04 11.58
CA ILE A 177 -0.58 5.89 11.80
C ILE A 177 -0.98 5.15 13.08
N GLU A 178 -1.23 5.87 14.18
CA GLU A 178 -1.64 5.27 15.45
C GLU A 178 -3.00 4.54 15.33
N GLN A 179 -3.96 5.12 14.60
CA GLN A 179 -5.24 4.47 14.35
C GLN A 179 -5.07 3.19 13.53
N GLN A 180 -4.24 3.22 12.49
CA GLN A 180 -3.95 2.04 11.67
C GLN A 180 -3.23 0.96 12.47
N PHE A 181 -2.23 1.33 13.25
CA PHE A 181 -1.52 0.43 14.13
C PHE A 181 -2.45 -0.25 15.16
N ALA A 182 -3.31 0.52 15.80
CA ALA A 182 -4.28 -0.02 16.74
C ALA A 182 -5.25 -1.02 16.08
N TYR A 183 -5.70 -0.72 14.85
CA TYR A 183 -6.51 -1.64 14.04
C TYR A 183 -5.77 -2.95 13.76
N GLU A 184 -4.53 -2.88 13.29
CA GLU A 184 -3.73 -4.05 12.96
C GLU A 184 -3.41 -4.89 14.20
N ARG A 185 -2.98 -4.26 15.27
CA ARG A 185 -2.67 -4.92 16.55
C ARG A 185 -3.89 -5.66 17.13
N LEU A 186 -5.04 -5.00 17.20
CA LEU A 186 -6.29 -5.63 17.65
C LEU A 186 -6.70 -6.81 16.76
N THR A 187 -6.45 -6.73 15.44
CA THR A 187 -6.73 -7.83 14.53
C THR A 187 -5.87 -9.06 14.85
N VAL A 188 -4.57 -8.85 15.07
CA VAL A 188 -3.64 -9.93 15.44
C VAL A 188 -4.00 -10.52 16.82
N GLU A 189 -4.24 -9.68 17.81
CA GLU A 189 -4.64 -10.11 19.14
C GLU A 189 -5.98 -10.89 19.10
N ALA A 190 -6.96 -10.41 18.33
CA ALA A 190 -8.24 -11.10 18.15
C ALA A 190 -8.06 -12.51 17.59
N TRP A 191 -7.12 -12.67 16.64
CA TRP A 191 -6.80 -13.95 16.06
C TRP A 191 -6.19 -14.92 17.07
N PHE A 192 -5.16 -14.50 17.80
CA PHE A 192 -4.46 -15.36 18.74
C PHE A 192 -5.28 -15.69 19.98
N GLU A 193 -6.12 -14.77 20.44
CA GLU A 193 -6.96 -14.95 21.64
C GLU A 193 -8.33 -15.57 21.32
N GLY A 194 -8.71 -15.65 20.05
CA GLY A 194 -10.06 -16.03 19.66
C GLY A 194 -11.12 -15.02 20.12
N SER A 195 -10.80 -13.72 20.13
CA SER A 195 -11.65 -12.68 20.71
C SER A 195 -12.50 -11.96 19.68
N TYR A 196 -13.82 -12.23 19.71
CA TYR A 196 -14.79 -11.48 18.91
C TYR A 196 -14.80 -9.99 19.24
N ALA A 197 -14.68 -9.65 20.53
CA ALA A 197 -14.70 -8.26 20.99
C ALA A 197 -13.54 -7.46 20.38
N LYS A 198 -12.32 -8.00 20.37
CA LYS A 198 -11.15 -7.36 19.76
C LYS A 198 -11.28 -7.24 18.23
N ALA A 199 -11.80 -8.26 17.56
CA ALA A 199 -12.08 -8.20 16.13
C ALA A 199 -13.11 -7.10 15.79
N LEU A 200 -14.15 -6.95 16.61
CA LEU A 200 -15.13 -5.88 16.44
C LEU A 200 -14.53 -4.49 16.69
N GLN A 201 -13.68 -4.34 17.71
CA GLN A 201 -12.94 -3.11 17.99
C GLN A 201 -12.02 -2.75 16.80
N ALA A 202 -11.27 -3.72 16.30
CA ALA A 202 -10.41 -3.54 15.13
C ALA A 202 -11.20 -3.01 13.94
N LEU A 203 -12.27 -3.68 13.52
CA LEU A 203 -13.09 -3.24 12.39
C LEU A 203 -13.74 -1.88 12.63
N THR A 204 -14.07 -1.52 13.88
CA THR A 204 -14.62 -0.20 14.20
C THR A 204 -13.59 0.91 14.01
N LEU A 205 -12.30 0.63 14.26
CA LEU A 205 -11.21 1.58 13.99
C LEU A 205 -10.85 1.68 12.51
N ASN A 206 -11.21 0.71 11.69
CA ASN A 206 -10.88 0.74 10.27
C ASN A 206 -11.57 1.91 9.58
N ARG A 207 -10.79 2.79 8.94
CA ARG A 207 -11.30 4.02 8.31
C ARG A 207 -12.31 3.80 7.19
N THR A 208 -12.34 2.63 6.59
CA THR A 208 -13.32 2.30 5.54
C THR A 208 -14.64 1.76 6.09
N VAL A 209 -14.69 1.42 7.39
CA VAL A 209 -15.88 0.90 8.09
C VAL A 209 -16.49 1.94 9.02
N VAL A 210 -15.74 2.42 10.01
CA VAL A 210 -15.98 3.53 10.97
C VAL A 210 -17.18 3.37 11.90
N ASP A 211 -18.21 2.62 11.55
CA ASP A 211 -19.44 2.44 12.31
C ASP A 211 -19.50 1.05 12.96
N ALA A 212 -19.68 0.99 14.28
CA ALA A 212 -19.68 -0.26 15.04
C ALA A 212 -20.82 -1.23 14.66
N LYS A 213 -22.00 -0.73 14.25
CA LYS A 213 -23.09 -1.59 13.79
C LYS A 213 -22.79 -2.19 12.43
N LYS A 214 -22.13 -1.41 11.57
CA LYS A 214 -21.65 -1.90 10.28
C LYS A 214 -20.50 -2.89 10.47
N ALA A 215 -19.56 -2.59 11.37
CA ALA A 215 -18.45 -3.47 11.73
C ALA A 215 -18.95 -4.85 12.20
N ARG A 216 -19.96 -4.88 13.08
CA ARG A 216 -20.58 -6.14 13.53
C ARG A 216 -21.14 -6.97 12.38
N LYS A 217 -21.94 -6.37 11.50
CA LYS A 217 -22.51 -7.07 10.33
C LYS A 217 -21.43 -7.63 9.41
N ILE A 218 -20.35 -6.85 9.18
CA ILE A 218 -19.23 -7.29 8.36
C ILE A 218 -18.49 -8.45 9.04
N LEU A 219 -18.21 -8.33 10.34
CA LEU A 219 -17.52 -9.37 11.10
C LEU A 219 -18.30 -10.68 11.09
N ASP A 220 -19.61 -10.64 11.38
CA ASP A 220 -20.47 -11.83 11.39
C ASP A 220 -20.47 -12.51 9.99
N ALA A 221 -20.57 -11.73 8.92
CA ALA A 221 -20.51 -12.24 7.56
C ALA A 221 -19.12 -12.84 7.21
N LEU A 222 -18.03 -12.21 7.67
CA LEU A 222 -16.68 -12.71 7.44
C LEU A 222 -16.43 -14.02 8.22
N ILE A 223 -16.90 -14.13 9.46
CA ILE A 223 -16.81 -15.36 10.25
C ILE A 223 -17.52 -16.52 9.55
N GLU A 224 -18.75 -16.31 9.08
CA GLU A 224 -19.50 -17.34 8.37
C GLU A 224 -18.82 -17.74 7.05
N ALA A 225 -18.36 -16.77 6.27
CA ALA A 225 -17.70 -17.02 5.00
C ALA A 225 -16.35 -17.73 5.12
N ASN A 226 -15.67 -17.59 6.27
CA ASN A 226 -14.32 -18.12 6.50
C ASN A 226 -14.28 -19.16 7.63
N LYS A 227 -15.39 -19.72 8.04
CA LYS A 227 -15.50 -20.64 9.19
C LYS A 227 -14.55 -21.83 9.15
N ASP A 228 -14.16 -22.28 7.96
CA ASP A 228 -13.24 -23.42 7.79
C ASP A 228 -11.77 -23.01 7.91
N TYR A 229 -11.46 -21.71 7.96
CA TYR A 229 -10.10 -21.17 7.94
C TYR A 229 -9.79 -20.29 9.15
N TRP A 230 -10.81 -19.70 9.74
CA TRP A 230 -10.64 -18.77 10.87
C TRP A 230 -10.70 -19.49 12.21
N PRO A 231 -10.00 -18.99 13.25
CA PRO A 231 -10.20 -19.48 14.59
C PRO A 231 -11.64 -19.17 15.07
N VAL A 232 -12.11 -19.95 16.02
CA VAL A 232 -13.40 -19.69 16.67
C VAL A 232 -13.27 -18.42 17.50
N LEU A 233 -13.94 -17.35 17.10
CA LEU A 233 -14.02 -16.11 17.87
C LEU A 233 -15.18 -16.19 18.88
N LYS A 234 -14.87 -15.94 20.15
CA LYS A 234 -15.83 -15.99 21.30
C LYS A 234 -16.01 -14.61 21.93
#